data_fb73c8ca8cc490ef0573d605fc2772b0
#
_entry.id   fb73c8ca8cc490ef0573d605fc2772b0
#
_cell.length_a   1.000
_cell.length_b   1.000
_cell.length_c   1.000
_cell.angle_alpha   90.00
_cell.angle_beta   90.00
_cell.angle_gamma   90.00
#
_symmetry.space_group_name_H-M   'P 1'
#
loop_
_entity.id
_entity.type
_entity.pdbx_description
1 polymer ?
#
loop_
_entity_poly.entity_id
_entity_poly.type
_entity_poly.pdbx_seq_one_letter_code
_entity_poly.pdbx_strand_id
1 'polypeptide(L)'
;EAESLIPFAAIATVGDVMDLTDENRILVREGLRRLQNTDNPGLKALIRVNNLENREITAYHIGFILGPCLNASGRLSTAKRALNLLLCREEREAALLAQDLKALNDSRKDMTAKGVEEAVDLVENTDLGKDRVLVIYLPHCHESLAGIIAGRIRERYTRPAFVLTDGEEGVKGSGRSIEAYHMFRELVKCRELLTKFGGHPMAAGLSLPRENVEAFRRLLNENCPL
;
A
#
# COMPACT_ATOMS: atom_id res chain seq x y z
N GLU A 1 27.27 0.74 17.55
CA GLU A 1 26.15 1.55 16.97
C GLU A 1 25.60 0.94 15.69
N ALA A 2 26.41 0.60 14.65
CA ALA A 2 25.89 0.02 13.39
C ALA A 2 25.09 -1.27 13.62
N GLU A 3 25.54 -2.14 14.51
CA GLU A 3 24.86 -3.41 14.81
C GLU A 3 23.45 -3.24 15.41
N SER A 4 23.21 -2.17 16.17
CA SER A 4 21.89 -1.90 16.75
C SER A 4 20.85 -1.46 15.70
N LEU A 5 21.29 -1.10 14.48
CA LEU A 5 20.44 -0.71 13.38
C LEU A 5 20.03 -1.88 12.46
N ILE A 6 20.66 -3.05 12.60
CA ILE A 6 20.39 -4.22 11.76
C ILE A 6 18.89 -4.64 11.77
N PRO A 7 18.17 -4.66 12.91
CA PRO A 7 16.75 -4.96 12.92
C PRO A 7 15.92 -3.99 12.07
N PHE A 8 16.26 -2.70 12.11
CA PHE A 8 15.57 -1.67 11.32
C PHE A 8 15.86 -1.82 9.83
N ALA A 9 17.12 -2.14 9.47
CA ALA A 9 17.50 -2.42 8.09
C ALA A 9 16.73 -3.65 7.54
N ALA A 10 16.60 -4.71 8.34
CA ALA A 10 15.80 -5.88 7.96
C ALA A 10 14.31 -5.52 7.76
N ILE A 11 13.72 -4.70 8.65
CA ILE A 11 12.34 -4.23 8.52
C ILE A 11 12.19 -3.41 7.23
N ALA A 12 13.12 -2.53 6.91
CA ALA A 12 13.11 -1.72 5.70
C ALA A 12 13.24 -2.59 4.45
N THR A 13 14.21 -3.50 4.40
CA THR A 13 14.47 -4.41 3.26
C THR A 13 13.25 -5.27 2.93
N VAL A 14 12.63 -5.88 3.95
CA VAL A 14 11.42 -6.70 3.75
C VAL A 14 10.21 -5.83 3.45
N GLY A 15 10.07 -4.68 4.12
CA GLY A 15 8.94 -3.75 3.94
C GLY A 15 8.90 -3.12 2.56
N ASP A 16 10.05 -2.93 1.92
CA ASP A 16 10.20 -2.40 0.56
C ASP A 16 10.22 -3.51 -0.52
N VAL A 17 10.00 -4.77 -0.10
CA VAL A 17 9.92 -5.94 -1.00
C VAL A 17 11.20 -6.12 -1.84
N MET A 18 12.35 -5.83 -1.24
CA MET A 18 13.65 -6.06 -1.88
C MET A 18 13.93 -7.56 -2.02
N ASP A 19 14.61 -7.93 -3.10
CA ASP A 19 15.03 -9.32 -3.31
C ASP A 19 15.94 -9.78 -2.16
N LEU A 20 15.58 -10.91 -1.55
CA LEU A 20 16.33 -11.49 -0.42
C LEU A 20 17.46 -12.41 -0.93
N THR A 21 18.36 -11.83 -1.71
CA THR A 21 19.58 -12.46 -2.24
C THR A 21 20.81 -11.79 -1.63
N ASP A 22 21.94 -12.42 -1.73
CA ASP A 22 23.27 -11.91 -1.34
C ASP A 22 23.24 -11.20 0.03
N GLU A 23 23.70 -9.95 0.09
CA GLU A 23 23.77 -9.16 1.32
C GLU A 23 22.41 -8.92 1.96
N ASN A 24 21.37 -8.72 1.17
CA ASN A 24 20.01 -8.53 1.68
C ASN A 24 19.55 -9.75 2.49
N ARG A 25 19.84 -10.96 1.99
CA ARG A 25 19.53 -12.20 2.69
C ARG A 25 20.26 -12.31 4.04
N ILE A 26 21.54 -11.96 4.06
CA ILE A 26 22.36 -12.00 5.28
C ILE A 26 21.81 -10.98 6.29
N LEU A 27 21.54 -9.75 5.84
CA LEU A 27 21.07 -8.64 6.64
C LEU A 27 19.70 -8.94 7.25
N VAL A 28 18.76 -9.48 6.44
CA VAL A 28 17.43 -9.84 6.92
C VAL A 28 17.49 -11.01 7.90
N ARG A 29 18.29 -12.05 7.64
CA ARG A 29 18.46 -13.18 8.58
C ARG A 29 18.99 -12.72 9.94
N GLU A 30 20.03 -11.92 9.95
CA GLU A 30 20.61 -11.39 11.18
C GLU A 30 19.66 -10.41 11.88
N GLY A 31 18.98 -9.57 11.11
CA GLY A 31 17.99 -8.63 11.63
C GLY A 31 16.80 -9.31 12.29
N LEU A 32 16.28 -10.39 11.71
CA LEU A 32 15.21 -11.21 12.31
C LEU A 32 15.65 -11.83 13.63
N ARG A 33 16.87 -12.39 13.68
CA ARG A 33 17.43 -12.96 14.90
C ARG A 33 17.56 -11.93 16.03
N ARG A 34 17.98 -10.70 15.70
CA ARG A 34 18.09 -9.58 16.65
C ARG A 34 16.73 -8.99 17.00
N LEU A 35 15.79 -8.96 16.05
CA LEU A 35 14.43 -8.49 16.29
C LEU A 35 13.69 -9.36 17.30
N GLN A 36 13.93 -10.67 17.28
CA GLN A 36 13.35 -11.62 18.24
C GLN A 36 13.67 -11.27 19.70
N ASN A 37 14.88 -10.73 19.94
CA ASN A 37 15.37 -10.35 21.25
C ASN A 37 15.76 -8.87 21.33
N THR A 38 15.00 -8.02 20.63
CA THR A 38 15.31 -6.59 20.57
C THR A 38 15.20 -5.92 21.94
N ASP A 39 16.11 -5.00 22.25
CA ASP A 39 16.02 -4.13 23.44
C ASP A 39 15.30 -2.81 23.16
N ASN A 40 14.94 -2.54 21.91
CA ASN A 40 14.21 -1.33 21.56
C ASN A 40 12.78 -1.38 22.10
N PRO A 41 12.36 -0.46 23.01
CA PRO A 41 11.03 -0.47 23.61
C PRO A 41 9.90 -0.39 22.58
N GLY A 42 10.08 0.41 21.52
CA GLY A 42 9.09 0.56 20.45
C GLY A 42 8.86 -0.73 19.66
N LEU A 43 9.93 -1.43 19.29
CA LEU A 43 9.83 -2.71 18.60
C LEU A 43 9.22 -3.79 19.50
N LYS A 44 9.63 -3.86 20.78
CA LYS A 44 8.99 -4.75 21.78
C LYS A 44 7.49 -4.50 21.87
N ALA A 45 7.09 -3.24 22.00
CA ALA A 45 5.68 -2.87 22.12
C ALA A 45 4.90 -3.22 20.85
N LEU A 46 5.49 -3.01 19.66
CA LEU A 46 4.86 -3.35 18.38
C LEU A 46 4.69 -4.87 18.21
N ILE A 47 5.67 -5.66 18.62
CA ILE A 47 5.62 -7.13 18.65
C ILE A 47 4.50 -7.60 19.60
N ARG A 48 4.46 -7.03 20.82
CA ARG A 48 3.47 -7.35 21.86
C ARG A 48 2.04 -7.07 21.43
N VAL A 49 1.76 -5.87 20.92
CA VAL A 49 0.40 -5.47 20.53
C VAL A 49 -0.15 -6.32 19.37
N ASN A 50 0.74 -6.96 18.60
CA ASN A 50 0.39 -7.88 17.51
C ASN A 50 0.41 -9.37 17.93
N ASN A 51 0.56 -9.68 19.23
CA ASN A 51 0.59 -11.03 19.80
C ASN A 51 1.69 -11.93 19.21
N LEU A 52 2.89 -11.37 18.97
CA LEU A 52 4.03 -12.08 18.39
C LEU A 52 5.14 -12.42 19.40
N GLU A 53 4.99 -12.10 20.70
CA GLU A 53 6.03 -12.27 21.73
C GLU A 53 6.52 -13.72 21.86
N ASN A 54 5.62 -14.68 21.69
CA ASN A 54 5.91 -16.11 21.86
C ASN A 54 6.01 -16.85 20.51
N ARG A 55 6.28 -16.12 19.43
CA ARG A 55 6.41 -16.69 18.08
C ARG A 55 7.76 -16.35 17.50
N GLU A 56 8.29 -17.24 16.69
CA GLU A 56 9.44 -16.91 15.85
C GLU A 56 9.05 -15.82 14.84
N ILE A 57 9.75 -14.68 14.87
CA ILE A 57 9.51 -13.59 13.94
C ILE A 57 10.22 -13.90 12.63
N THR A 58 9.46 -13.94 11.55
CA THR A 58 9.92 -14.21 10.19
C THR A 58 9.72 -13.00 9.28
N ALA A 59 10.25 -13.06 8.05
CA ALA A 59 10.01 -12.03 7.03
C ALA A 59 8.50 -11.82 6.78
N TYR A 60 7.68 -12.89 6.88
CA TYR A 60 6.22 -12.77 6.79
C TYR A 60 5.64 -11.82 7.85
N HIS A 61 6.09 -11.94 9.09
CA HIS A 61 5.60 -11.06 10.17
C HIS A 61 6.00 -9.60 9.94
N ILE A 62 7.20 -9.35 9.37
CA ILE A 62 7.59 -7.99 8.98
C ILE A 62 6.71 -7.50 7.85
N GLY A 63 6.59 -8.24 6.75
CA GLY A 63 5.89 -7.78 5.54
C GLY A 63 4.37 -7.62 5.71
N PHE A 64 3.75 -8.48 6.52
CA PHE A 64 2.28 -8.56 6.60
C PHE A 64 1.69 -8.10 7.94
N ILE A 65 2.49 -7.90 8.99
CA ILE A 65 2.01 -7.51 10.31
C ILE A 65 2.69 -6.22 10.79
N LEU A 66 4.01 -6.24 11.03
CA LEU A 66 4.72 -5.12 11.63
C LEU A 66 4.86 -3.95 10.65
N GLY A 67 5.29 -4.21 9.43
CA GLY A 67 5.42 -3.21 8.37
C GLY A 67 4.11 -2.49 8.07
N PRO A 68 2.99 -3.19 7.86
CA PRO A 68 1.69 -2.56 7.71
C PRO A 68 1.27 -1.66 8.88
N CYS A 69 1.60 -1.99 10.14
CA CYS A 69 1.34 -1.12 11.28
C CYS A 69 2.17 0.18 11.20
N LEU A 70 3.45 0.09 10.89
CA LEU A 70 4.32 1.26 10.70
C LEU A 70 3.84 2.14 9.54
N ASN A 71 3.50 1.52 8.41
CA ASN A 71 3.05 2.22 7.21
C ASN A 71 1.65 2.83 7.34
N ALA A 72 0.79 2.32 8.23
CA ALA A 72 -0.57 2.83 8.40
C ALA A 72 -0.58 4.30 8.84
N SER A 73 0.37 4.72 9.68
CA SER A 73 0.47 6.11 10.12
C SER A 73 0.76 7.08 8.97
N GLY A 74 1.67 6.71 8.07
CA GLY A 74 1.99 7.52 6.89
C GLY A 74 0.86 7.60 5.86
N ARG A 75 -0.07 6.64 5.88
CA ARG A 75 -1.23 6.62 4.99
C ARG A 75 -2.41 7.44 5.52
N LEU A 76 -2.76 7.27 6.79
CA LEU A 76 -3.97 7.86 7.39
C LEU A 76 -3.69 9.08 8.27
N SER A 77 -2.43 9.39 8.55
CA SER A 77 -2.01 10.50 9.42
C SER A 77 -0.63 11.00 9.03
N THR A 78 0.38 10.76 9.85
CA THR A 78 1.77 11.19 9.59
C THR A 78 2.77 10.08 9.94
N ALA A 79 3.77 9.86 9.09
CA ALA A 79 4.85 8.92 9.32
C ALA A 79 5.66 9.19 10.61
N LYS A 80 5.57 10.42 11.16
CA LYS A 80 6.20 10.79 12.45
C LYS A 80 5.74 9.90 13.60
N ARG A 81 4.49 9.40 13.58
CA ARG A 81 3.99 8.50 14.64
C ARG A 81 4.79 7.19 14.70
N ALA A 82 5.04 6.57 13.56
CA ALA A 82 5.88 5.37 13.49
C ALA A 82 7.33 5.67 13.90
N LEU A 83 7.88 6.79 13.45
CA LEU A 83 9.23 7.22 13.84
C LEU A 83 9.33 7.44 15.36
N ASN A 84 8.36 8.11 15.96
CA ASN A 84 8.32 8.33 17.41
C ASN A 84 8.30 7.02 18.20
N LEU A 85 7.54 6.02 17.72
CA LEU A 85 7.57 4.68 18.33
C LEU A 85 8.97 4.07 18.28
N LEU A 86 9.64 4.10 17.12
CA LEU A 86 10.95 3.48 16.95
C LEU A 86 12.06 4.20 17.72
N LEU A 87 11.91 5.50 17.99
CA LEU A 87 12.84 6.33 18.76
C LEU A 87 12.51 6.35 20.26
N CYS A 88 11.35 5.86 20.68
CA CYS A 88 10.89 5.88 22.06
C CYS A 88 11.82 5.06 22.96
N ARG A 89 12.12 5.58 24.14
CA ARG A 89 13.00 4.93 25.14
C ARG A 89 12.23 4.44 26.35
N GLU A 90 10.99 4.92 26.52
CA GLU A 90 10.15 4.61 27.69
C GLU A 90 9.13 3.54 27.33
N GLU A 91 9.13 2.42 28.05
CA GLU A 91 8.25 1.27 27.74
C GLU A 91 6.75 1.62 27.80
N ARG A 92 6.36 2.47 28.75
CA ARG A 92 4.95 2.88 28.89
C ARG A 92 4.48 3.73 27.72
N GLU A 93 5.30 4.67 27.29
CA GLU A 93 5.02 5.50 26.10
C GLU A 93 5.01 4.66 24.84
N ALA A 94 5.99 3.76 24.67
CA ALA A 94 6.07 2.85 23.54
C ALA A 94 4.81 1.97 23.42
N ALA A 95 4.26 1.49 24.55
CA ALA A 95 3.03 0.71 24.55
C ALA A 95 1.83 1.51 24.01
N LEU A 96 1.69 2.77 24.39
CA LEU A 96 0.61 3.65 23.88
C LEU A 96 0.77 3.95 22.39
N LEU A 97 2.00 4.26 21.93
CA LEU A 97 2.28 4.51 20.52
C LEU A 97 2.05 3.26 19.67
N ALA A 98 2.41 2.08 20.15
CA ALA A 98 2.17 0.82 19.45
C ALA A 98 0.67 0.50 19.33
N GLN A 99 -0.12 0.76 20.37
CA GLN A 99 -1.58 0.61 20.34
C GLN A 99 -2.21 1.56 19.32
N ASP A 100 -1.76 2.82 19.27
CA ASP A 100 -2.23 3.81 18.29
C ASP A 100 -1.94 3.35 16.84
N LEU A 101 -0.72 2.88 16.55
CA LEU A 101 -0.36 2.36 15.23
C LEU A 101 -1.17 1.10 14.85
N LYS A 102 -1.41 0.21 15.82
CA LYS A 102 -2.25 -0.97 15.60
C LYS A 102 -3.68 -0.57 15.25
N ALA A 103 -4.27 0.38 15.98
CA ALA A 103 -5.62 0.89 15.73
C ALA A 103 -5.72 1.56 14.33
N LEU A 104 -4.71 2.36 13.95
CA LEU A 104 -4.64 2.95 12.60
C LEU A 104 -4.56 1.87 11.51
N ASN A 105 -3.78 0.79 11.74
CA ASN A 105 -3.69 -0.30 10.78
C ASN A 105 -5.01 -1.08 10.66
N ASP A 106 -5.72 -1.30 11.75
CA ASP A 106 -7.02 -1.95 11.73
C ASP A 106 -8.06 -1.08 11.01
N SER A 107 -8.11 0.22 11.32
CA SER A 107 -8.95 1.17 10.57
C SER A 107 -8.63 1.17 9.06
N ARG A 108 -7.34 1.17 8.69
CA ARG A 108 -6.91 1.06 7.29
C ARG A 108 -7.43 -0.23 6.63
N LYS A 109 -7.37 -1.37 7.34
CA LYS A 109 -7.89 -2.66 6.83
C LYS A 109 -9.39 -2.60 6.58
N ASP A 110 -10.14 -2.06 7.54
CA ASP A 110 -11.61 -1.94 7.44
C ASP A 110 -12.01 -1.00 6.28
N MET A 111 -11.36 0.15 6.16
CA MET A 111 -11.59 1.07 5.05
C MET A 111 -11.23 0.43 3.71
N THR A 112 -10.13 -0.33 3.64
CA THR A 112 -9.75 -1.05 2.42
C THR A 112 -10.76 -2.12 2.07
N ALA A 113 -11.25 -2.90 3.04
CA ALA A 113 -12.25 -3.95 2.81
C ALA A 113 -13.55 -3.36 2.25
N LYS A 114 -14.05 -2.27 2.84
CA LYS A 114 -15.23 -1.54 2.35
C LYS A 114 -15.03 -1.00 0.93
N GLY A 115 -13.88 -0.39 0.65
CA GLY A 115 -13.59 0.11 -0.70
C GLY A 115 -13.45 -1.00 -1.74
N VAL A 116 -12.94 -2.18 -1.37
CA VAL A 116 -12.92 -3.36 -2.26
C VAL A 116 -14.32 -3.88 -2.51
N GLU A 117 -15.16 -3.97 -1.48
CA GLU A 117 -16.56 -4.41 -1.61
C GLU A 117 -17.35 -3.49 -2.54
N GLU A 118 -17.27 -2.16 -2.36
CA GLU A 118 -17.88 -1.17 -3.23
C GLU A 118 -17.36 -1.27 -4.67
N ALA A 119 -16.04 -1.42 -4.85
CA ALA A 119 -15.45 -1.58 -6.18
C ALA A 119 -15.93 -2.84 -6.89
N VAL A 120 -16.05 -3.96 -6.17
CA VAL A 120 -16.56 -5.24 -6.68
C VAL A 120 -18.03 -5.08 -7.08
N ASP A 121 -18.85 -4.44 -6.25
CA ASP A 121 -20.26 -4.19 -6.55
C ASP A 121 -20.43 -3.38 -7.85
N LEU A 122 -19.63 -2.32 -8.03
CA LEU A 122 -19.63 -1.54 -9.26
C LEU A 122 -19.22 -2.39 -10.49
N VAL A 123 -18.21 -3.23 -10.38
CA VAL A 123 -17.78 -4.09 -11.50
C VAL A 123 -18.83 -5.14 -11.84
N GLU A 124 -19.46 -5.75 -10.85
CA GLU A 124 -20.41 -6.87 -11.07
C GLU A 124 -21.81 -6.38 -11.49
N ASN A 125 -22.24 -5.18 -11.07
CA ASN A 125 -23.58 -4.68 -11.27
C ASN A 125 -23.70 -3.52 -12.29
N THR A 126 -22.60 -3.15 -12.97
CA THR A 126 -22.61 -2.11 -13.99
C THR A 126 -21.88 -2.55 -15.26
N ASP A 127 -21.85 -1.67 -16.27
CA ASP A 127 -21.11 -1.91 -17.52
C ASP A 127 -19.57 -1.98 -17.35
N LEU A 128 -19.04 -1.61 -16.16
CA LEU A 128 -17.63 -1.76 -15.83
C LEU A 128 -17.12 -3.20 -15.98
N GLY A 129 -17.96 -4.18 -15.71
CA GLY A 129 -17.62 -5.60 -15.87
C GLY A 129 -17.28 -6.03 -17.30
N LYS A 130 -17.66 -5.24 -18.31
CA LYS A 130 -17.36 -5.48 -19.73
C LYS A 130 -16.01 -4.90 -20.16
N ASP A 131 -15.45 -3.99 -19.35
CA ASP A 131 -14.21 -3.27 -19.67
C ASP A 131 -12.98 -4.19 -19.58
N ARG A 132 -12.01 -4.01 -20.48
CA ARG A 132 -10.72 -4.69 -20.43
C ARG A 132 -9.78 -4.07 -19.40
N VAL A 133 -9.89 -2.75 -19.20
CA VAL A 133 -9.20 -1.97 -18.18
C VAL A 133 -10.25 -1.41 -17.24
N LEU A 134 -10.25 -1.85 -15.99
CA LEU A 134 -11.22 -1.43 -14.99
C LEU A 134 -10.87 -0.03 -14.46
N VAL A 135 -11.71 0.96 -14.70
CA VAL A 135 -11.58 2.31 -14.17
C VAL A 135 -12.72 2.56 -13.19
N ILE A 136 -12.43 2.46 -11.91
CA ILE A 136 -13.42 2.46 -10.83
C ILE A 136 -13.32 3.77 -10.07
N TYR A 137 -14.41 4.53 -10.00
CA TYR A 137 -14.44 5.79 -9.29
C TYR A 137 -15.16 5.63 -7.95
N LEU A 138 -14.40 5.81 -6.86
CA LEU A 138 -14.83 5.75 -5.47
C LEU A 138 -14.62 7.12 -4.80
N PRO A 139 -15.54 8.07 -4.95
CA PRO A 139 -15.33 9.47 -4.56
C PRO A 139 -14.98 9.66 -3.08
N HIS A 140 -15.47 8.79 -2.21
CA HIS A 140 -15.27 8.88 -0.75
C HIS A 140 -14.11 8.02 -0.24
N CYS A 141 -13.40 7.31 -1.11
CA CYS A 141 -12.24 6.52 -0.72
C CYS A 141 -11.07 7.42 -0.34
N HIS A 142 -10.37 7.10 0.73
CA HIS A 142 -9.14 7.80 1.08
C HIS A 142 -8.06 7.55 0.00
N GLU A 143 -7.45 8.63 -0.52
CA GLU A 143 -6.52 8.56 -1.66
C GLU A 143 -5.36 7.56 -1.47
N SER A 144 -4.84 7.45 -0.24
CA SER A 144 -3.74 6.51 0.08
C SER A 144 -4.13 5.03 -0.03
N LEU A 145 -5.42 4.70 -0.11
CA LEU A 145 -5.95 3.35 -0.23
C LEU A 145 -6.25 2.94 -1.67
N ALA A 146 -6.40 3.91 -2.57
CA ALA A 146 -6.73 3.65 -3.98
C ALA A 146 -5.81 2.60 -4.62
N GLY A 147 -4.50 2.68 -4.38
CA GLY A 147 -3.54 1.72 -4.91
C GLY A 147 -3.63 0.32 -4.31
N ILE A 148 -4.08 0.20 -3.04
CA ILE A 148 -4.30 -1.11 -2.41
C ILE A 148 -5.56 -1.75 -2.97
N ILE A 149 -6.62 -0.97 -3.10
CA ILE A 149 -7.90 -1.42 -3.68
C ILE A 149 -7.68 -1.84 -5.14
N ALA A 150 -7.00 -1.01 -5.95
CA ALA A 150 -6.66 -1.34 -7.33
C ALA A 150 -5.88 -2.67 -7.43
N GLY A 151 -4.95 -2.94 -6.51
CA GLY A 151 -4.24 -4.21 -6.41
C GLY A 151 -5.18 -5.40 -6.17
N ARG A 152 -6.13 -5.28 -5.25
CA ARG A 152 -7.11 -6.34 -4.96
C ARG A 152 -8.06 -6.60 -6.12
N ILE A 153 -8.51 -5.54 -6.79
CA ILE A 153 -9.35 -5.65 -7.97
C ILE A 153 -8.59 -6.30 -9.12
N ARG A 154 -7.33 -5.90 -9.38
CA ARG A 154 -6.46 -6.52 -10.37
C ARG A 154 -6.27 -8.02 -10.09
N GLU A 155 -6.05 -8.41 -8.82
CA GLU A 155 -5.92 -9.82 -8.42
C GLU A 155 -7.20 -10.62 -8.67
N ARG A 156 -8.36 -10.05 -8.30
CA ARG A 156 -9.66 -10.73 -8.43
C ARG A 156 -10.08 -10.96 -9.88
N TYR A 157 -9.89 -9.95 -10.73
CA TYR A 157 -10.38 -9.99 -12.12
C TYR A 157 -9.30 -10.30 -13.16
N THR A 158 -8.02 -10.36 -12.77
CA THR A 158 -6.87 -10.55 -13.66
C THR A 158 -6.86 -9.53 -14.80
N ARG A 159 -7.22 -8.28 -14.50
CA ARG A 159 -7.29 -7.14 -15.43
C ARG A 159 -6.53 -5.96 -14.87
N PRO A 160 -5.97 -5.07 -15.72
CA PRO A 160 -5.49 -3.77 -15.26
C PRO A 160 -6.62 -3.01 -14.58
N ALA A 161 -6.33 -2.43 -13.42
CA ALA A 161 -7.33 -1.71 -12.64
C ALA A 161 -6.81 -0.36 -12.17
N PHE A 162 -7.60 0.68 -12.36
CA PHE A 162 -7.44 2.01 -11.78
C PHE A 162 -8.55 2.24 -10.77
N VAL A 163 -8.18 2.73 -9.59
CA VAL A 163 -9.13 3.26 -8.62
C VAL A 163 -8.91 4.75 -8.51
N LEU A 164 -9.97 5.50 -8.76
CA LEU A 164 -10.03 6.95 -8.73
C LEU A 164 -10.80 7.41 -7.51
N THR A 165 -10.40 8.52 -6.91
CA THR A 165 -11.09 9.13 -5.76
C THR A 165 -11.02 10.64 -5.82
N ASP A 166 -11.89 11.33 -5.10
CA ASP A 166 -11.81 12.79 -4.98
C ASP A 166 -10.54 13.20 -4.23
N GLY A 167 -9.87 14.21 -4.72
CA GLY A 167 -8.75 14.90 -4.10
C GLY A 167 -9.07 16.37 -3.91
N GLU A 168 -8.13 17.13 -3.33
CA GLU A 168 -8.32 18.57 -3.09
C GLU A 168 -8.47 19.37 -4.39
N GLU A 169 -7.77 18.97 -5.46
CA GLU A 169 -7.73 19.67 -6.75
C GLU A 169 -8.20 18.77 -7.90
N GLY A 170 -9.36 18.12 -7.76
CA GLY A 170 -9.87 17.19 -8.77
C GLY A 170 -9.76 15.74 -8.33
N VAL A 171 -9.70 14.82 -9.29
CA VAL A 171 -9.67 13.38 -9.04
C VAL A 171 -8.23 12.88 -9.05
N LYS A 172 -7.89 12.06 -8.06
CA LYS A 172 -6.63 11.31 -7.98
C LYS A 172 -6.86 9.83 -8.23
N GLY A 173 -5.88 9.16 -8.79
CA GLY A 173 -6.00 7.73 -9.07
C GLY A 173 -4.71 6.97 -8.90
N SER A 174 -4.87 5.69 -8.61
CA SER A 174 -3.78 4.71 -8.60
C SER A 174 -4.17 3.51 -9.43
N GLY A 175 -3.24 3.06 -10.28
CA GLY A 175 -3.42 1.87 -11.11
C GLY A 175 -2.49 0.72 -10.71
N ARG A 176 -2.96 -0.50 -10.96
CA ARG A 176 -2.19 -1.73 -10.84
C ARG A 176 -2.41 -2.59 -12.08
N SER A 177 -1.34 -3.13 -12.64
CA SER A 177 -1.35 -3.82 -13.92
C SER A 177 -1.11 -5.32 -13.83
N ILE A 178 -1.29 -5.97 -14.96
CA ILE A 178 -0.85 -7.34 -15.26
C ILE A 178 0.33 -7.27 -16.24
N GLU A 179 1.10 -8.33 -16.39
CA GLU A 179 2.30 -8.37 -17.24
C GLU A 179 2.02 -8.02 -18.71
N ALA A 180 0.85 -8.44 -19.21
CA ALA A 180 0.42 -8.19 -20.59
C ALA A 180 0.05 -6.73 -20.90
N TYR A 181 -0.04 -5.84 -19.88
CA TYR A 181 -0.48 -4.46 -20.03
C TYR A 181 0.51 -3.48 -19.42
N HIS A 182 1.21 -2.73 -20.26
CA HIS A 182 2.20 -1.75 -19.81
C HIS A 182 1.53 -0.43 -19.38
N MET A 183 1.12 -0.34 -18.12
CA MET A 183 0.28 0.73 -17.58
C MET A 183 0.76 2.15 -17.91
N PHE A 184 2.05 2.44 -17.74
CA PHE A 184 2.57 3.78 -18.00
C PHE A 184 2.49 4.17 -19.49
N ARG A 185 2.78 3.23 -20.42
CA ARG A 185 2.67 3.50 -21.87
C ARG A 185 1.23 3.82 -22.27
N GLU A 186 0.27 3.13 -21.69
CA GLU A 186 -1.15 3.36 -21.96
C GLU A 186 -1.63 4.69 -21.38
N LEU A 187 -1.14 5.09 -20.19
CA LEU A 187 -1.39 6.41 -19.63
C LEU A 187 -0.86 7.56 -20.49
N VAL A 188 0.30 7.40 -21.11
CA VAL A 188 0.86 8.42 -22.02
C VAL A 188 -0.09 8.73 -23.18
N LYS A 189 -0.85 7.73 -23.67
CA LYS A 189 -1.87 7.95 -24.72
C LYS A 189 -3.05 8.79 -24.26
N CYS A 190 -3.27 8.87 -22.93
CA CYS A 190 -4.36 9.63 -22.31
C CYS A 190 -3.89 10.99 -21.73
N ARG A 191 -2.67 11.41 -22.00
CA ARG A 191 -2.01 12.56 -21.33
C ARG A 191 -2.84 13.87 -21.40
N GLU A 192 -3.58 14.10 -22.49
CA GLU A 192 -4.39 15.30 -22.69
C GLU A 192 -5.59 15.39 -21.70
N LEU A 193 -5.98 14.27 -21.09
CA LEU A 193 -7.04 14.20 -20.09
C LEU A 193 -6.51 14.35 -18.64
N LEU A 194 -5.17 14.27 -18.47
CA LEU A 194 -4.52 14.18 -17.18
C LEU A 194 -3.81 15.50 -16.82
N THR A 195 -3.87 15.88 -15.53
CA THR A 195 -3.11 17.01 -15.00
C THR A 195 -1.71 16.61 -14.51
N LYS A 196 -1.63 15.41 -13.91
CA LYS A 196 -0.36 14.80 -13.46
C LYS A 196 -0.45 13.30 -13.66
N PHE A 197 0.63 12.68 -14.04
CA PHE A 197 0.73 11.21 -14.07
C PHE A 197 2.18 10.75 -14.03
N GLY A 198 2.37 9.52 -13.56
CA GLY A 198 3.67 8.87 -13.52
C GLY A 198 3.53 7.39 -13.17
N GLY A 199 4.56 6.61 -13.42
CA GLY A 199 4.50 5.18 -13.09
C GLY A 199 5.51 4.32 -13.82
N HIS A 200 5.23 3.04 -13.73
CA HIS A 200 6.02 1.93 -14.26
C HIS A 200 5.11 0.95 -15.02
N PRO A 201 5.66 -0.12 -15.64
CA PRO A 201 4.81 -1.10 -16.32
C PRO A 201 3.67 -1.65 -15.47
N MET A 202 3.90 -1.90 -14.19
CA MET A 202 2.97 -2.59 -13.29
C MET A 202 2.13 -1.68 -12.39
N ALA A 203 2.47 -0.40 -12.28
CA ALA A 203 1.78 0.54 -11.40
C ALA A 203 1.90 1.97 -11.90
N ALA A 204 0.85 2.76 -11.67
CA ALA A 204 0.87 4.18 -11.99
C ALA A 204 0.01 5.00 -11.03
N GLY A 205 0.34 6.29 -10.92
CA GLY A 205 -0.45 7.30 -10.26
C GLY A 205 -0.86 8.39 -11.26
N LEU A 206 -2.01 9.00 -11.03
CA LEU A 206 -2.51 10.07 -11.90
C LEU A 206 -3.41 11.05 -11.15
N SER A 207 -3.59 12.21 -11.76
CA SER A 207 -4.63 13.18 -11.39
C SER A 207 -5.30 13.70 -12.66
N LEU A 208 -6.61 13.96 -12.59
CA LEU A 208 -7.38 14.46 -13.72
C LEU A 208 -8.56 15.30 -13.24
N PRO A 209 -9.10 16.21 -14.08
CA PRO A 209 -10.38 16.86 -13.83
C PRO A 209 -11.50 15.82 -13.75
N ARG A 210 -12.50 16.08 -12.89
CA ARG A 210 -13.63 15.15 -12.67
C ARG A 210 -14.43 14.88 -13.95
N GLU A 211 -14.60 15.87 -14.76
CA GLU A 211 -15.29 15.78 -16.06
C GLU A 211 -14.60 14.85 -17.06
N ASN A 212 -13.31 14.57 -16.86
CA ASN A 212 -12.53 13.71 -17.74
C ASN A 212 -12.58 12.22 -17.35
N VAL A 213 -13.21 11.85 -16.22
CA VAL A 213 -13.21 10.45 -15.73
C VAL A 213 -13.79 9.48 -16.76
N GLU A 214 -14.95 9.78 -17.34
CA GLU A 214 -15.56 8.91 -18.34
C GLU A 214 -14.79 8.88 -19.67
N ALA A 215 -14.24 10.01 -20.10
CA ALA A 215 -13.40 10.07 -21.27
C ALA A 215 -12.10 9.24 -21.08
N PHE A 216 -11.52 9.30 -19.89
CA PHE A 216 -10.35 8.51 -19.51
C PHE A 216 -10.65 7.00 -19.55
N ARG A 217 -11.75 6.56 -18.93
CA ARG A 217 -12.22 5.17 -18.98
C ARG A 217 -12.39 4.67 -20.42
N ARG A 218 -13.11 5.43 -21.21
CA ARG A 218 -13.35 5.08 -22.62
C ARG A 218 -12.06 4.97 -23.42
N LEU A 219 -11.19 5.97 -23.33
CA LEU A 219 -9.95 6.02 -24.13
C LEU A 219 -8.98 4.88 -23.77
N LEU A 220 -8.87 4.52 -22.48
CA LEU A 220 -8.08 3.37 -22.04
C LEU A 220 -8.60 2.05 -22.63
N ASN A 221 -9.91 1.88 -22.71
CA ASN A 221 -10.53 0.66 -23.22
C ASN A 221 -10.50 0.58 -24.76
N GLU A 222 -10.67 1.70 -25.47
CA GLU A 222 -10.53 1.80 -26.92
C GLU A 222 -9.08 1.48 -27.39
N ASN A 223 -8.09 1.97 -26.64
CA ASN A 223 -6.66 1.76 -26.96
C ASN A 223 -6.08 0.47 -26.34
N CYS A 224 -6.90 -0.33 -25.64
CA CYS A 224 -6.42 -1.49 -24.92
C CYS A 224 -5.86 -2.57 -25.87
N PRO A 225 -4.59 -2.97 -25.68
CA PRO A 225 -3.96 -3.98 -26.55
C PRO A 225 -4.31 -5.42 -26.20
N LEU A 226 -5.13 -5.65 -25.13
CA LEU A 226 -5.52 -6.97 -24.65
C LEU A 226 -6.63 -7.61 -25.49
#